data_06a509e744ea5163dd3e8f2d10f8a2fe
#
_entry.id   06a509e744ea5163dd3e8f2d10f8a2fe
#
_cell.length_a   1.000
_cell.length_b   1.000
_cell.length_c   1.000
_cell.angle_alpha   90.00
_cell.angle_beta   90.00
_cell.angle_gamma   90.00
#
_symmetry.space_group_name_H-M   'P 1'
#
loop_
_entity.id
_entity.type
_entity.pdbx_description
1 polymer ?
#
loop_
_entity_poly.entity_id
_entity_poly.type
_entity_poly.pdbx_seq_one_letter_code
_entity_poly.pdbx_strand_id
1 'polypeptide(L)'
;NPEVADALPRTGQALADWDRESPPPAAAFAAVMADLSALEETSQAGALARRLNSEVSGARSLVMGTYRALPLGDNLSPEEARAKLLEHDARWEELPYWQAIAQNSSRWTPDYLLASLDLKRTPQGDIVKVGPEEAAFSDILVRTFKISAIVTAVALLMGYPLAFWLSTLSSRKAN
;
A
#
# COMPACT_ATOMS: atom_id res chain seq x y z
N ASN A 1 -5.99 -0.39 -1.79
CA ASN A 1 -6.35 0.35 -0.58
C ASN A 1 -7.83 0.75 -0.65
N PRO A 2 -8.69 0.41 0.34
CA PRO A 2 -10.13 0.67 0.23
C PRO A 2 -10.47 2.16 0.12
N GLU A 3 -9.79 3.04 0.84
CA GLU A 3 -10.06 4.49 0.78
C GLU A 3 -9.90 5.08 -0.63
N VAL A 4 -8.88 4.65 -1.37
CA VAL A 4 -8.64 5.12 -2.74
C VAL A 4 -9.54 4.38 -3.73
N ALA A 5 -9.68 3.05 -3.59
CA ALA A 5 -10.48 2.23 -4.49
C ALA A 5 -11.98 2.60 -4.44
N ASP A 6 -12.48 2.95 -3.25
CA ASP A 6 -13.88 3.34 -3.07
C ASP A 6 -14.14 4.79 -3.48
N ALA A 7 -13.14 5.69 -3.30
CA ALA A 7 -13.26 7.09 -3.69
C ALA A 7 -13.03 7.32 -5.20
N LEU A 8 -12.20 6.49 -5.85
CA LEU A 8 -11.78 6.67 -7.25
C LEU A 8 -12.02 5.40 -8.11
N PRO A 9 -13.25 4.83 -8.13
CA PRO A 9 -13.52 3.57 -8.83
C PRO A 9 -13.37 3.67 -10.35
N ARG A 10 -13.87 4.75 -10.98
CA ARG A 10 -13.75 4.99 -12.42
C ARG A 10 -12.32 5.28 -12.83
N THR A 11 -11.62 6.08 -12.03
CA THR A 11 -10.21 6.41 -12.24
C THR A 11 -9.35 5.15 -12.16
N GLY A 12 -9.58 4.28 -11.16
CA GLY A 12 -8.90 3.00 -11.04
C GLY A 12 -9.11 2.09 -12.26
N GLN A 13 -10.33 2.08 -12.81
CA GLN A 13 -10.64 1.32 -14.03
C GLN A 13 -9.94 1.92 -15.25
N ALA A 14 -9.91 3.24 -15.39
CA ALA A 14 -9.25 3.91 -16.50
C ALA A 14 -7.72 3.73 -16.49
N LEU A 15 -7.14 3.45 -15.32
CA LEU A 15 -5.70 3.21 -15.15
C LEU A 15 -5.33 1.72 -15.07
N ALA A 16 -6.29 0.79 -15.23
CA ALA A 16 -6.06 -0.64 -15.02
C ALA A 16 -4.98 -1.22 -15.95
N ASP A 17 -4.97 -0.82 -17.21
CA ASP A 17 -4.04 -1.29 -18.25
C ASP A 17 -2.92 -0.26 -18.53
N TRP A 18 -2.79 0.78 -17.71
CA TRP A 18 -1.77 1.81 -17.91
C TRP A 18 -0.40 1.30 -17.44
N ASP A 19 0.63 1.54 -18.27
CA ASP A 19 2.02 1.11 -18.05
C ASP A 19 2.76 1.87 -16.93
N ARG A 20 2.19 2.95 -16.42
CA ARG A 20 2.71 3.85 -15.38
C ARG A 20 3.99 4.62 -15.75
N GLU A 21 4.45 4.53 -16.97
CA GLU A 21 5.64 5.20 -17.48
C GLU A 21 5.29 6.27 -18.51
N SER A 22 4.28 6.01 -19.34
CA SER A 22 3.74 6.97 -20.30
C SER A 22 2.78 7.96 -19.63
N PRO A 23 2.46 9.10 -20.29
CA PRO A 23 1.41 10.00 -19.81
C PRO A 23 0.09 9.25 -19.58
N PRO A 24 -0.65 9.58 -18.50
CA PRO A 24 -1.90 8.89 -18.20
C PRO A 24 -2.93 9.09 -19.31
N PRO A 25 -3.79 8.08 -19.57
CA PRO A 25 -4.80 8.17 -20.63
C PRO A 25 -5.77 9.32 -20.36
N ALA A 26 -6.22 10.01 -21.40
CA ALA A 26 -7.16 11.14 -21.28
C ALA A 26 -8.44 10.75 -20.51
N ALA A 27 -8.89 9.50 -20.66
CA ALA A 27 -10.04 8.98 -19.92
C ALA A 27 -9.85 9.04 -18.39
N ALA A 28 -8.61 8.94 -17.88
CA ALA A 28 -8.35 9.01 -16.44
C ALA A 28 -8.61 10.40 -15.88
N PHE A 29 -8.39 11.47 -16.66
CA PHE A 29 -8.69 12.85 -16.25
C PHE A 29 -10.21 13.09 -16.12
N ALA A 30 -10.99 12.61 -17.06
CA ALA A 30 -12.45 12.66 -16.95
C ALA A 30 -12.96 11.81 -15.77
N ALA A 31 -12.37 10.62 -15.58
CA ALA A 31 -12.74 9.72 -14.51
C ALA A 31 -12.46 10.33 -13.13
N VAL A 32 -11.28 10.93 -12.89
CA VAL A 32 -10.96 11.54 -11.59
C VAL A 32 -11.87 12.72 -11.27
N MET A 33 -12.23 13.53 -12.27
CA MET A 33 -13.20 14.61 -12.07
C MET A 33 -14.58 14.06 -11.69
N ALA A 34 -15.05 13.04 -12.40
CA ALA A 34 -16.34 12.40 -12.13
C ALA A 34 -16.37 11.71 -10.76
N ASP A 35 -15.29 11.03 -10.36
CA ASP A 35 -15.18 10.39 -9.07
C ASP A 35 -15.14 11.41 -7.92
N LEU A 36 -14.33 12.47 -8.05
CA LEU A 36 -14.27 13.53 -7.04
C LEU A 36 -15.60 14.29 -6.93
N SER A 37 -16.31 14.51 -8.05
CA SER A 37 -17.64 15.14 -8.04
C SER A 37 -18.71 14.25 -7.39
N ALA A 38 -18.52 12.94 -7.38
CA ALA A 38 -19.43 11.97 -6.76
C ALA A 38 -19.25 11.82 -5.25
N LEU A 39 -18.17 12.39 -4.66
CA LEU A 39 -17.96 12.36 -3.22
C LEU A 39 -18.97 13.28 -2.53
N GLU A 40 -19.83 12.69 -1.70
CA GLU A 40 -20.89 13.43 -1.01
C GLU A 40 -20.36 14.26 0.16
N GLU A 41 -19.28 13.79 0.81
CA GLU A 41 -18.71 14.43 1.98
C GLU A 41 -17.26 14.90 1.79
N THR A 42 -16.97 16.09 2.28
CA THR A 42 -15.60 16.62 2.33
C THR A 42 -14.65 15.72 3.14
N SER A 43 -15.18 14.96 4.11
CA SER A 43 -14.43 13.99 4.90
C SER A 43 -13.84 12.87 4.04
N GLN A 44 -14.56 12.39 3.03
CA GLN A 44 -14.11 11.37 2.08
C GLN A 44 -12.98 11.92 1.20
N ALA A 45 -13.16 13.12 0.64
CA ALA A 45 -12.09 13.79 -0.10
C ALA A 45 -10.85 14.04 0.78
N GLY A 46 -11.06 14.38 2.05
CA GLY A 46 -9.98 14.54 3.02
C GLY A 46 -9.24 13.25 3.36
N ALA A 47 -9.92 12.11 3.47
CA ALA A 47 -9.30 10.80 3.69
C ALA A 47 -8.48 10.38 2.47
N LEU A 48 -9.07 10.45 1.27
CA LEU A 48 -8.38 10.22 0.00
C LEU A 48 -7.11 11.08 -0.11
N ALA A 49 -7.24 12.39 0.12
CA ALA A 49 -6.14 13.33 0.00
C ALA A 49 -5.00 13.03 1.00
N ARG A 50 -5.31 12.65 2.23
CA ARG A 50 -4.30 12.22 3.23
C ARG A 50 -3.62 10.95 2.81
N ARG A 51 -4.39 9.96 2.31
CA ARG A 51 -3.82 8.68 1.88
C ARG A 51 -2.85 8.86 0.71
N LEU A 52 -3.25 9.60 -0.32
CA LEU A 52 -2.36 9.87 -1.46
C LEU A 52 -1.13 10.71 -1.05
N ASN A 53 -1.29 11.61 -0.09
CA ASN A 53 -0.17 12.43 0.40
C ASN A 53 0.88 11.62 1.21
N SER A 54 0.53 10.45 1.72
CA SER A 54 1.51 9.54 2.33
C SER A 54 2.41 8.85 1.28
N GLU A 55 1.98 8.79 0.03
CA GLU A 55 2.76 8.25 -1.09
C GLU A 55 3.52 9.36 -1.84
N VAL A 56 2.83 10.47 -2.12
CA VAL A 56 3.39 11.58 -2.90
C VAL A 56 3.11 12.90 -2.19
N SER A 57 4.17 13.59 -1.81
CA SER A 57 4.07 14.92 -1.17
C SER A 57 3.33 15.90 -2.07
N GLY A 58 2.42 16.69 -1.50
CA GLY A 58 1.61 17.65 -2.24
C GLY A 58 0.27 17.10 -2.78
N ALA A 59 0.05 15.78 -2.76
CA ALA A 59 -1.20 15.19 -3.22
C ALA A 59 -2.42 15.71 -2.43
N ARG A 60 -2.25 16.03 -1.14
CA ARG A 60 -3.34 16.59 -0.34
C ARG A 60 -3.85 17.91 -0.89
N SER A 61 -2.96 18.85 -1.21
CA SER A 61 -3.35 20.15 -1.75
C SER A 61 -3.92 20.04 -3.16
N LEU A 62 -3.36 19.14 -3.98
CA LEU A 62 -3.84 18.85 -5.33
C LEU A 62 -5.28 18.33 -5.32
N VAL A 63 -5.54 17.23 -4.60
CA VAL A 63 -6.86 16.61 -4.54
C VAL A 63 -7.90 17.53 -3.91
N MET A 64 -7.57 18.16 -2.77
CA MET A 64 -8.51 19.07 -2.09
C MET A 64 -8.75 20.36 -2.86
N GLY A 65 -7.74 20.87 -3.57
CA GLY A 65 -7.88 22.02 -4.47
C GLY A 65 -8.85 21.70 -5.60
N THR A 66 -8.64 20.59 -6.28
CA THR A 66 -9.51 20.12 -7.36
C THR A 66 -10.94 19.86 -6.87
N TYR A 67 -11.11 19.13 -5.75
CA TYR A 67 -12.43 18.85 -5.17
C TYR A 67 -13.25 20.11 -4.90
N ARG A 68 -12.63 21.15 -4.39
CA ARG A 68 -13.28 22.44 -4.09
C ARG A 68 -13.62 23.27 -5.33
N ALA A 69 -12.90 23.04 -6.42
CA ALA A 69 -13.10 23.75 -7.67
C ALA A 69 -14.18 23.12 -8.57
N LEU A 70 -14.56 21.86 -8.29
CA LEU A 70 -15.57 21.14 -9.09
C LEU A 70 -16.96 21.75 -8.89
N PRO A 71 -17.82 21.74 -9.93
CA PRO A 71 -17.56 21.19 -11.28
C PRO A 71 -16.73 22.18 -12.15
N LEU A 72 -15.74 21.64 -12.87
CA LEU A 72 -14.92 22.43 -13.83
C LEU A 72 -15.58 22.54 -15.22
N GLY A 73 -16.75 21.96 -15.41
CA GLY A 73 -17.55 21.95 -16.62
C GLY A 73 -18.48 20.74 -16.67
N ASP A 74 -19.51 20.81 -17.51
CA ASP A 74 -20.49 19.73 -17.67
C ASP A 74 -20.21 18.96 -18.98
N ASN A 75 -20.39 17.64 -18.95
CA ASN A 75 -20.31 16.75 -20.12
C ASN A 75 -19.01 16.91 -20.95
N LEU A 76 -17.87 17.06 -20.28
CA LEU A 76 -16.58 17.22 -20.93
C LEU A 76 -16.13 15.93 -21.60
N SER A 77 -15.57 16.05 -22.81
CA SER A 77 -14.79 14.96 -23.42
C SER A 77 -13.53 14.67 -22.58
N PRO A 78 -12.91 13.50 -22.72
CA PRO A 78 -11.68 13.17 -22.01
C PRO A 78 -10.56 14.21 -22.22
N GLU A 79 -10.43 14.73 -23.43
CA GLU A 79 -9.43 15.76 -23.81
C GLU A 79 -9.73 17.11 -23.17
N GLU A 80 -11.00 17.51 -23.16
CA GLU A 80 -11.46 18.74 -22.50
C GLU A 80 -11.29 18.64 -20.98
N ALA A 81 -11.60 17.49 -20.39
CA ALA A 81 -11.39 17.22 -18.97
C ALA A 81 -9.90 17.33 -18.60
N ARG A 82 -9.02 16.77 -19.44
CA ARG A 82 -7.57 16.91 -19.27
C ARG A 82 -7.16 18.39 -19.33
N ALA A 83 -7.59 19.11 -20.35
CA ALA A 83 -7.24 20.54 -20.52
C ALA A 83 -7.69 21.36 -19.31
N LYS A 84 -8.92 21.17 -18.84
CA LYS A 84 -9.50 21.87 -17.69
C LYS A 84 -8.77 21.55 -16.39
N LEU A 85 -8.43 20.28 -16.18
CA LEU A 85 -7.72 19.88 -14.98
C LEU A 85 -6.31 20.44 -14.93
N LEU A 86 -5.60 20.46 -16.07
CA LEU A 86 -4.27 21.06 -16.19
C LEU A 86 -4.31 22.60 -16.10
N GLU A 87 -5.35 23.25 -16.61
CA GLU A 87 -5.56 24.70 -16.43
C GLU A 87 -5.77 25.05 -14.95
N HIS A 88 -6.48 24.19 -14.22
CA HIS A 88 -6.73 24.37 -12.78
C HIS A 88 -5.44 24.14 -11.95
N ASP A 89 -4.74 23.03 -12.20
CA ASP A 89 -3.49 22.71 -11.52
C ASP A 89 -2.59 21.85 -12.42
N ALA A 90 -1.47 22.43 -12.85
CA ALA A 90 -0.51 21.80 -13.77
C ALA A 90 0.12 20.53 -13.20
N ARG A 91 0.08 20.33 -11.86
CA ARG A 91 0.61 19.10 -11.23
C ARG A 91 -0.12 17.83 -11.66
N TRP A 92 -1.33 17.94 -12.21
CA TRP A 92 -2.01 16.82 -12.83
C TRP A 92 -1.30 16.27 -14.08
N GLU A 93 -0.27 16.92 -14.59
CA GLU A 93 0.59 16.36 -15.64
C GLU A 93 1.67 15.43 -15.08
N GLU A 94 1.98 15.52 -13.78
CA GLU A 94 3.07 14.80 -13.15
C GLU A 94 2.69 13.32 -12.89
N LEU A 95 3.51 12.40 -13.38
CA LEU A 95 3.29 10.95 -13.26
C LEU A 95 3.15 10.43 -11.83
N PRO A 96 3.92 10.91 -10.81
CA PRO A 96 3.87 10.37 -9.46
C PRO A 96 2.47 10.36 -8.84
N TYR A 97 1.64 11.36 -9.12
CA TYR A 97 0.26 11.42 -8.60
C TYR A 97 -0.62 10.31 -9.19
N TRP A 98 -0.50 10.06 -10.49
CA TRP A 98 -1.23 9.00 -11.18
C TRP A 98 -0.72 7.61 -10.80
N GLN A 99 0.60 7.46 -10.62
CA GLN A 99 1.21 6.22 -10.13
C GLN A 99 0.70 5.89 -8.72
N ALA A 100 0.61 6.87 -7.82
CA ALA A 100 0.06 6.68 -6.48
C ALA A 100 -1.43 6.28 -6.51
N ILE A 101 -2.23 6.89 -7.39
CA ILE A 101 -3.63 6.51 -7.59
C ILE A 101 -3.71 5.08 -8.11
N ALA A 102 -2.99 4.75 -9.19
CA ALA A 102 -3.00 3.42 -9.80
C ALA A 102 -2.53 2.32 -8.82
N GLN A 103 -1.51 2.59 -8.03
CA GLN A 103 -1.00 1.64 -7.03
C GLN A 103 -2.02 1.34 -5.94
N ASN A 104 -2.83 2.33 -5.55
CA ASN A 104 -3.82 2.21 -4.49
C ASN A 104 -5.25 1.91 -4.98
N SER A 105 -5.49 1.81 -6.29
CA SER A 105 -6.82 1.55 -6.88
C SER A 105 -7.38 0.17 -6.57
N SER A 106 -6.55 -0.80 -6.15
CA SER A 106 -7.02 -2.10 -5.71
C SER A 106 -7.40 -2.08 -4.22
N ARG A 107 -8.55 -2.67 -3.88
CA ARG A 107 -8.97 -2.89 -2.47
C ARG A 107 -7.98 -3.79 -1.71
N TRP A 108 -7.39 -4.75 -2.41
CA TRP A 108 -6.42 -5.70 -1.87
C TRP A 108 -5.01 -5.25 -2.22
N THR A 109 -4.18 -5.10 -1.22
CA THR A 109 -2.76 -4.78 -1.41
C THR A 109 -1.89 -5.88 -0.81
N PRO A 110 -0.90 -6.39 -1.55
CA PRO A 110 0.10 -7.31 -1.01
C PRO A 110 1.18 -6.59 -0.20
N ASP A 111 1.11 -5.27 -0.05
CA ASP A 111 2.21 -4.45 0.49
C ASP A 111 2.61 -4.85 1.91
N TYR A 112 1.63 -5.27 2.75
CA TYR A 112 1.92 -5.80 4.09
C TYR A 112 2.68 -7.14 4.06
N LEU A 113 2.33 -8.02 3.10
CA LEU A 113 3.06 -9.27 2.91
C LEU A 113 4.46 -9.00 2.34
N LEU A 114 4.58 -8.09 1.39
CA LEU A 114 5.86 -7.68 0.84
C LEU A 114 6.74 -7.06 1.91
N ALA A 115 6.21 -6.17 2.74
CA ALA A 115 6.93 -5.55 3.85
C ALA A 115 7.43 -6.59 4.87
N SER A 116 6.65 -7.64 5.16
CA SER A 116 7.08 -8.71 6.07
C SER A 116 8.26 -9.54 5.54
N LEU A 117 8.53 -9.47 4.23
CA LEU A 117 9.66 -10.12 3.56
C LEU A 117 10.76 -9.13 3.17
N ASP A 118 10.73 -7.90 3.69
CA ASP A 118 11.61 -6.80 3.30
C ASP A 118 11.60 -6.50 1.80
N LEU A 119 10.40 -6.58 1.22
CA LEU A 119 10.12 -6.23 -0.18
C LEU A 119 9.21 -5.01 -0.22
N LYS A 120 9.38 -4.17 -1.23
CA LYS A 120 8.48 -3.05 -1.53
C LYS A 120 8.14 -3.01 -3.01
N ARG A 121 6.98 -2.44 -3.32
CA ARG A 121 6.60 -2.16 -4.70
C ARG A 121 7.08 -0.78 -5.09
N THR A 122 7.72 -0.69 -6.27
CA THR A 122 8.07 0.61 -6.85
C THR A 122 6.82 1.33 -7.37
N PRO A 123 6.88 2.65 -7.63
CA PRO A 123 5.79 3.38 -8.29
C PRO A 123 5.39 2.78 -9.64
N GLN A 124 6.32 2.15 -10.35
CA GLN A 124 6.12 1.46 -11.62
C GLN A 124 5.40 0.11 -11.44
N GLY A 125 5.39 -0.45 -10.23
CA GLY A 125 4.71 -1.70 -9.89
C GLY A 125 5.65 -2.90 -9.70
N ASP A 126 6.96 -2.73 -9.89
CA ASP A 126 7.96 -3.78 -9.69
C ASP A 126 8.16 -4.09 -8.21
N ILE A 127 8.47 -5.34 -7.91
CA ILE A 127 8.79 -5.78 -6.55
C ILE A 127 10.31 -5.75 -6.39
N VAL A 128 10.79 -4.89 -5.48
CA VAL A 128 12.22 -4.74 -5.17
C VAL A 128 12.48 -4.97 -3.69
N LYS A 129 13.70 -5.39 -3.36
CA LYS A 129 14.12 -5.46 -1.97
C LYS A 129 14.25 -4.06 -1.38
N VAL A 130 13.81 -3.93 -0.15
CA VAL A 130 14.03 -2.74 0.67
C VAL A 130 15.53 -2.61 0.94
N GLY A 131 16.03 -1.37 1.01
CA GLY A 131 17.44 -1.13 1.28
C GLY A 131 17.88 -1.68 2.65
N PRO A 132 19.18 -2.00 2.85
CA PRO A 132 19.66 -2.63 4.07
C PRO A 132 19.40 -1.81 5.34
N GLU A 133 19.19 -0.50 5.22
CA GLU A 133 18.85 0.38 6.35
C GLU A 133 17.39 0.28 6.77
N GLU A 134 16.50 -0.14 5.85
CA GLU A 134 15.07 -0.31 6.08
C GLU A 134 14.67 -1.78 6.27
N ALA A 135 15.56 -2.71 5.87
CA ALA A 135 15.34 -4.15 5.92
C ALA A 135 15.61 -4.69 7.34
N ALA A 136 14.60 -4.63 8.20
CA ALA A 136 14.71 -5.09 9.59
C ALA A 136 13.92 -6.38 9.87
N PHE A 137 12.87 -6.67 9.10
CA PHE A 137 11.94 -7.73 9.45
C PHE A 137 12.51 -9.14 9.26
N SER A 138 13.14 -9.41 8.12
CA SER A 138 13.72 -10.75 7.86
C SER A 138 14.89 -11.06 8.78
N ASP A 139 15.75 -10.09 9.11
CA ASP A 139 16.86 -10.30 10.04
C ASP A 139 16.38 -10.57 11.47
N ILE A 140 15.39 -9.80 11.94
CA ILE A 140 14.77 -10.02 13.25
C ILE A 140 14.09 -11.41 13.30
N LEU A 141 13.36 -11.79 12.25
CA LEU A 141 12.67 -13.08 12.15
C LEU A 141 13.68 -14.25 12.23
N VAL A 142 14.73 -14.21 11.42
CA VAL A 142 15.77 -15.24 11.38
C VAL A 142 16.50 -15.31 12.72
N ARG A 143 16.83 -14.18 13.33
CA ARG A 143 17.48 -14.13 14.65
C ARG A 143 16.60 -14.74 15.74
N THR A 144 15.31 -14.39 15.76
CA THR A 144 14.35 -14.94 16.72
C THR A 144 14.19 -16.44 16.55
N PHE A 145 14.08 -16.92 15.30
CA PHE A 145 13.98 -18.34 15.01
C PHE A 145 15.22 -19.11 15.44
N LYS A 146 16.43 -18.59 15.19
CA LYS A 146 17.68 -19.19 15.64
C LYS A 146 17.73 -19.30 17.16
N ILE A 147 17.39 -18.24 17.88
CA ILE A 147 17.40 -18.24 19.35
C ILE A 147 16.41 -19.28 19.89
N SER A 148 15.19 -19.28 19.36
CA SER A 148 14.16 -20.24 19.76
C SER A 148 14.57 -21.69 19.51
N ALA A 149 15.18 -21.97 18.35
CA ALA A 149 15.68 -23.30 18.01
C ALA A 149 16.80 -23.75 18.97
N ILE A 150 17.74 -22.86 19.30
CA ILE A 150 18.82 -23.17 20.26
C ILE A 150 18.25 -23.46 21.65
N VAL A 151 17.36 -22.60 22.14
CA VAL A 151 16.72 -22.78 23.46
C VAL A 151 15.96 -24.11 23.52
N THR A 152 15.19 -24.42 22.47
CA THR A 152 14.44 -25.67 22.37
C THR A 152 15.39 -26.88 22.36
N ALA A 153 16.46 -26.83 21.60
CA ALA A 153 17.46 -27.90 21.55
C ALA A 153 18.13 -28.13 22.92
N VAL A 154 18.51 -27.04 23.60
CA VAL A 154 19.09 -27.13 24.96
C VAL A 154 18.07 -27.71 25.95
N ALA A 155 16.84 -27.24 25.92
CA ALA A 155 15.77 -27.74 26.78
C ALA A 155 15.52 -29.25 26.57
N LEU A 156 15.52 -29.72 25.33
CA LEU A 156 15.38 -31.14 24.99
C LEU A 156 16.59 -31.95 25.45
N LEU A 157 17.80 -31.45 25.22
CA LEU A 157 19.05 -32.13 25.66
C LEU A 157 19.12 -32.31 27.17
N MET A 158 18.62 -31.34 27.93
CA MET A 158 18.60 -31.42 29.39
C MET A 158 17.36 -32.17 29.91
N GLY A 159 16.20 -31.92 29.34
CA GLY A 159 14.93 -32.47 29.80
C GLY A 159 14.77 -33.94 29.46
N TYR A 160 15.21 -34.39 28.29
CA TYR A 160 15.05 -35.78 27.87
C TYR A 160 15.81 -36.79 28.74
N PRO A 161 17.13 -36.63 29.05
CA PRO A 161 17.82 -37.54 29.93
C PRO A 161 17.23 -37.55 31.34
N LEU A 162 16.81 -36.37 31.84
CA LEU A 162 16.19 -36.30 33.17
C LEU A 162 14.87 -37.01 33.21
N ALA A 163 14.00 -36.81 32.22
CA ALA A 163 12.72 -37.52 32.11
C ALA A 163 12.90 -39.00 31.94
N PHE A 164 13.87 -39.43 31.13
CA PHE A 164 14.24 -40.84 30.98
C PHE A 164 14.70 -41.45 32.30
N TRP A 165 15.61 -40.78 33.01
CA TRP A 165 16.11 -41.25 34.32
C TRP A 165 14.98 -41.36 35.34
N LEU A 166 14.11 -40.37 35.44
CA LEU A 166 12.93 -40.41 36.32
C LEU A 166 11.97 -41.54 35.98
N SER A 167 11.78 -41.85 34.71
CA SER A 167 10.88 -42.95 34.27
C SER A 167 11.44 -44.36 34.63
N THR A 168 12.74 -44.48 34.80
CA THR A 168 13.42 -45.74 35.20
C THR A 168 13.45 -45.97 36.70
N LEU A 169 13.14 -44.94 37.51
CA LEU A 169 13.07 -45.10 38.98
C LEU A 169 11.83 -45.87 39.37
N SER A 170 12.03 -46.85 40.28
CA SER A 170 10.85 -47.58 40.83
C SER A 170 9.96 -46.62 41.62
N SER A 171 8.63 -46.88 41.59
CA SER A 171 7.62 -46.02 42.22
C SER A 171 7.80 -45.72 43.72
N ARG A 172 8.68 -46.47 44.42
CA ARG A 172 9.05 -46.21 45.80
C ARG A 172 10.09 -45.10 46.00
N LYS A 173 10.79 -44.66 44.95
CA LYS A 173 11.82 -43.61 44.99
C LYS A 173 11.37 -42.32 44.25
N ALA A 174 10.16 -42.34 43.67
CA ALA A 174 9.61 -41.20 42.91
C ALA A 174 8.71 -40.28 43.78
N ASN A 175 8.45 -40.64 45.04
CA ASN A 175 7.73 -39.79 46.01
C ASN A 175 8.68 -39.10 46.98
#